data_793aa32860a84c69873687b0e280312f
#
_entry.id   793aa32860a84c69873687b0e280312f
#
_cell.length_a   1.000
_cell.length_b   1.000
_cell.length_c   1.000
_cell.angle_alpha   90.00
_cell.angle_beta   90.00
_cell.angle_gamma   90.00
#
_symmetry.space_group_name_H-M   'P 1'
#
loop_
_entity.id
_entity.type
_entity.pdbx_description
1 polymer ?
#
loop_
_entity_poly.entity_id
_entity_poly.type
_entity_poly.pdbx_seq_one_letter_code
_entity_poly.pdbx_strand_id
1 'polypeptide(L)'
;MDQELFNPQSSSVSSSRIIYTPSTFARTSLLHLQEVGSLQAVHPHISQRENLVSFLCFIVLSGEGELSYEGQTYQLHAGDCVFIDCRKAYSHSTSDNLWSLQWCHFYAPSLPAVYEKYKERGGRPVFHPDDLTPFTSLLTDLYNLASSSDYIRDMRINEKLGTLLTLLMEQSWHPESATISRKRMELAAVKEHLDEHFTEKIMLDELAEKFFINKFYLSKIFKETYGTTVNNYLISKRITRAKQLLRFTNMTVDEIGAAVGMEDANYFSRMFRKVEGSSPREYRKQW
;
A
#
# COMPACT_ATOMS: atom_id res chain seq x y z
N MET A 1 18.96 10.23 30.97
CA MET A 1 20.14 9.46 31.41
C MET A 1 20.54 8.40 30.36
N ASP A 2 20.36 8.72 29.09
CA ASP A 2 20.58 7.78 27.94
C ASP A 2 21.46 8.36 26.81
N GLN A 3 22.24 9.42 27.10
CA GLN A 3 23.16 10.03 26.13
C GLN A 3 24.58 9.42 26.13
N GLU A 4 24.89 8.49 27.03
CA GLU A 4 26.27 7.95 27.17
C GLU A 4 26.52 6.62 26.49
N LEU A 5 25.52 5.99 25.86
CA LEU A 5 25.68 4.73 25.12
C LEU A 5 26.34 4.88 23.73
N PHE A 6 26.46 6.09 23.23
CA PHE A 6 27.13 6.37 21.95
C PHE A 6 28.27 7.38 22.20
N ASN A 7 29.50 6.90 22.09
CA ASN A 7 30.68 7.75 22.22
C ASN A 7 30.66 8.86 21.13
N PRO A 8 30.44 10.15 21.51
CA PRO A 8 30.22 11.23 20.54
C PRO A 8 31.48 11.60 19.72
N GLN A 9 32.66 11.08 20.06
CA GLN A 9 33.93 11.48 19.44
C GLN A 9 34.36 10.63 18.24
N SER A 10 33.61 9.58 17.85
CA SER A 10 33.89 8.76 16.67
C SER A 10 32.68 8.51 15.77
N SER A 11 31.59 9.24 15.94
CA SER A 11 30.37 9.03 15.15
C SER A 11 30.51 9.68 13.78
N SER A 12 30.42 8.87 12.73
CA SER A 12 30.37 9.36 11.33
C SER A 12 29.07 10.11 11.02
N VAL A 13 28.12 10.14 11.96
CA VAL A 13 26.81 10.77 11.78
C VAL A 13 26.38 11.50 13.05
N SER A 14 25.73 12.66 12.86
CA SER A 14 24.90 13.29 13.88
C SER A 14 23.46 12.84 13.68
N SER A 15 22.81 12.26 14.69
CA SER A 15 21.46 11.71 14.53
C SER A 15 20.55 12.03 15.69
N SER A 16 19.28 12.26 15.39
CA SER A 16 18.18 12.30 16.34
C SER A 16 17.27 11.11 16.04
N ARG A 17 17.19 10.14 16.97
CA ARG A 17 16.41 8.92 16.75
C ARG A 17 15.61 8.51 17.99
N ILE A 18 14.51 7.87 17.75
CA ILE A 18 13.68 7.24 18.76
C ILE A 18 13.53 5.77 18.40
N ILE A 19 14.04 4.90 19.28
CA ILE A 19 13.75 3.47 19.27
C ILE A 19 12.43 3.28 20.00
N TYR A 20 11.42 2.79 19.29
CA TYR A 20 10.06 2.70 19.79
C TYR A 20 9.69 1.26 20.17
N THR A 21 9.09 1.09 21.33
CA THR A 21 8.57 -0.20 21.77
C THR A 21 7.05 -0.17 21.72
N PRO A 22 6.40 -0.73 20.69
CA PRO A 22 4.96 -0.77 20.59
C PRO A 22 4.34 -1.71 21.64
N SER A 23 3.09 -1.48 22.01
CA SER A 23 2.33 -2.37 22.88
C SER A 23 2.17 -3.76 22.23
N THR A 24 1.84 -4.78 23.05
CA THR A 24 1.54 -6.12 22.53
C THR A 24 0.39 -6.11 21.53
N PHE A 25 -0.65 -5.31 21.80
CA PHE A 25 -1.77 -5.11 20.88
C PHE A 25 -1.31 -4.53 19.54
N ALA A 26 -0.49 -3.48 19.57
CA ALA A 26 0.01 -2.87 18.34
C ALA A 26 0.85 -3.84 17.51
N ARG A 27 1.72 -4.64 18.14
CA ARG A 27 2.55 -5.63 17.42
C ARG A 27 1.76 -6.69 16.70
N THR A 28 0.61 -7.09 17.25
CA THR A 28 -0.19 -8.18 16.68
C THR A 28 -1.27 -7.71 15.71
N SER A 29 -1.72 -6.45 15.83
CA SER A 29 -2.96 -6.02 15.19
C SER A 29 -2.83 -4.74 14.35
N LEU A 30 -1.75 -3.97 14.51
CA LEU A 30 -1.59 -2.66 13.88
C LEU A 30 -0.31 -2.58 13.04
N LEU A 31 -0.27 -1.59 12.15
CA LEU A 31 0.99 -1.04 11.69
C LEU A 31 1.67 -0.39 12.90
N HIS A 32 2.89 -0.78 13.19
CA HIS A 32 3.60 -0.26 14.35
C HIS A 32 5.01 0.17 14.00
N LEU A 33 5.41 1.26 14.63
CA LEU A 33 6.74 1.83 14.51
C LEU A 33 7.74 0.98 15.32
N GLN A 34 8.96 0.90 14.83
CA GLN A 34 10.10 0.30 15.53
C GLN A 34 11.19 1.35 15.80
N GLU A 35 11.44 2.20 14.83
CA GLU A 35 12.40 3.30 14.92
C GLU A 35 12.00 4.43 13.99
N VAL A 36 12.28 5.66 14.37
CA VAL A 36 12.12 6.84 13.53
C VAL A 36 13.21 7.84 13.87
N GLY A 37 13.69 8.58 12.87
CA GLY A 37 14.71 9.58 13.13
C GLY A 37 15.15 10.37 11.91
N SER A 38 16.14 11.22 12.17
CA SER A 38 16.89 11.95 11.15
C SER A 38 18.38 11.83 11.43
N LEU A 39 19.19 11.89 10.39
CA LEU A 39 20.63 11.97 10.50
C LEU A 39 21.21 12.98 9.50
N GLN A 40 22.35 13.52 9.92
CA GLN A 40 23.28 14.27 9.06
C GLN A 40 24.61 13.52 9.09
N ALA A 41 25.08 13.07 7.94
CA ALA A 41 26.42 12.52 7.86
C ALA A 41 27.46 13.63 8.06
N VAL A 42 28.49 13.34 8.84
CA VAL A 42 29.65 14.24 9.07
C VAL A 42 30.93 13.66 8.47
N HIS A 43 30.92 12.37 8.16
CA HIS A 43 31.95 11.66 7.41
C HIS A 43 31.30 10.61 6.52
N PRO A 44 31.94 10.19 5.41
CA PRO A 44 31.51 9.04 4.64
C PRO A 44 31.33 7.82 5.55
N HIS A 45 30.19 7.14 5.41
CA HIS A 45 29.90 5.95 6.20
C HIS A 45 29.03 4.96 5.42
N ILE A 46 29.07 3.72 5.87
CA ILE A 46 28.22 2.63 5.37
C ILE A 46 27.42 2.04 6.52
N SER A 47 26.15 1.76 6.26
CA SER A 47 25.27 1.02 7.16
C SER A 47 24.79 -0.23 6.44
N GLN A 48 25.03 -1.40 7.03
CA GLN A 48 24.64 -2.68 6.47
C GLN A 48 23.76 -3.44 7.44
N ARG A 49 22.68 -4.04 6.93
CA ARG A 49 21.72 -4.84 7.71
C ARG A 49 21.25 -6.04 6.90
N GLU A 50 20.84 -7.09 7.60
CA GLU A 50 20.21 -8.27 7.03
C GLU A 50 19.26 -8.91 8.05
N ASN A 51 18.27 -9.65 7.57
CA ASN A 51 17.34 -10.44 8.40
C ASN A 51 16.59 -9.61 9.47
N LEU A 52 16.38 -8.33 9.24
CA LEU A 52 15.62 -7.48 10.14
C LEU A 52 14.12 -7.58 9.83
N VAL A 53 13.32 -8.02 10.79
CA VAL A 53 11.85 -8.10 10.64
C VAL A 53 11.25 -6.69 10.69
N SER A 54 11.42 -5.96 9.59
CA SER A 54 11.05 -4.55 9.43
C SER A 54 10.92 -4.20 7.96
N PHE A 55 10.24 -3.08 7.71
CA PHE A 55 10.31 -2.33 6.46
C PHE A 55 10.91 -0.97 6.74
N LEU A 56 11.73 -0.51 5.83
CA LEU A 56 12.40 0.79 5.92
C LEU A 56 11.84 1.73 4.87
N CYS A 57 11.40 2.89 5.31
CA CYS A 57 11.19 4.05 4.45
C CYS A 57 12.18 5.13 4.86
N PHE A 58 12.97 5.65 3.91
CA PHE A 58 13.81 6.82 4.16
C PHE A 58 13.81 7.77 2.97
N ILE A 59 14.17 9.01 3.26
CA ILE A 59 14.20 10.13 2.33
C ILE A 59 15.56 10.76 2.38
N VAL A 60 16.16 11.04 1.22
CA VAL A 60 17.36 11.85 1.09
C VAL A 60 16.96 13.32 1.04
N LEU A 61 17.26 14.07 2.10
CA LEU A 61 16.94 15.51 2.19
C LEU A 61 17.98 16.38 1.50
N SER A 62 19.25 15.97 1.55
CA SER A 62 20.37 16.66 0.90
C SER A 62 21.54 15.68 0.69
N GLY A 63 22.48 16.03 -0.17
CA GLY A 63 23.64 15.20 -0.50
C GLY A 63 23.27 14.02 -1.39
N GLU A 64 24.15 13.02 -1.42
CA GLU A 64 23.99 11.83 -2.26
C GLU A 64 24.66 10.60 -1.64
N GLY A 65 24.30 9.43 -2.15
CA GLY A 65 24.86 8.17 -1.69
C GLY A 65 24.34 6.99 -2.52
N GLU A 66 24.46 5.79 -1.98
CA GLU A 66 24.11 4.55 -2.65
C GLU A 66 23.26 3.67 -1.76
N LEU A 67 22.36 2.91 -2.40
CA LEU A 67 21.65 1.77 -1.80
C LEU A 67 22.00 0.51 -2.58
N SER A 68 22.54 -0.50 -1.91
CA SER A 68 22.62 -1.87 -2.45
C SER A 68 21.47 -2.70 -1.87
N TYR A 69 20.62 -3.24 -2.75
CA TYR A 69 19.44 -4.02 -2.38
C TYR A 69 19.10 -5.06 -3.45
N GLU A 70 18.85 -6.31 -3.03
CA GLU A 70 18.51 -7.44 -3.93
C GLU A 70 19.49 -7.59 -5.14
N GLY A 71 20.79 -7.38 -4.91
CA GLY A 71 21.84 -7.52 -5.92
C GLY A 71 21.94 -6.36 -6.91
N GLN A 72 21.20 -5.27 -6.68
CA GLN A 72 21.28 -4.04 -7.47
C GLN A 72 21.82 -2.88 -6.62
N THR A 73 22.52 -1.97 -7.27
CA THR A 73 23.00 -0.72 -6.65
C THR A 73 22.26 0.47 -7.27
N TYR A 74 21.68 1.29 -6.41
CA TYR A 74 20.93 2.48 -6.77
C TYR A 74 21.70 3.70 -6.31
N GLN A 75 21.94 4.65 -7.21
CA GLN A 75 22.45 5.98 -6.85
C GLN A 75 21.29 6.81 -6.28
N LEU A 76 21.52 7.45 -5.16
CA LEU A 76 20.53 8.23 -4.44
C LEU A 76 20.95 9.71 -4.38
N HIS A 77 20.01 10.60 -4.67
CA HIS A 77 20.17 12.04 -4.65
C HIS A 77 19.13 12.70 -3.75
N ALA A 78 19.35 13.96 -3.42
CA ALA A 78 18.35 14.73 -2.69
C ALA A 78 16.97 14.67 -3.38
N GLY A 79 15.94 14.38 -2.62
CA GLY A 79 14.58 14.18 -3.09
C GLY A 79 14.19 12.71 -3.31
N ASP A 80 15.16 11.79 -3.35
CA ASP A 80 14.85 10.37 -3.51
C ASP A 80 14.26 9.76 -2.24
N CYS A 81 13.28 8.90 -2.43
CA CYS A 81 12.64 8.09 -1.42
C CYS A 81 12.98 6.62 -1.63
N VAL A 82 13.21 5.92 -0.54
CA VAL A 82 13.47 4.48 -0.51
C VAL A 82 12.37 3.77 0.28
N PHE A 83 11.87 2.65 -0.26
CA PHE A 83 10.98 1.74 0.47
C PHE A 83 11.39 0.29 0.20
N ILE A 84 11.88 -0.40 1.23
CA ILE A 84 12.45 -1.75 1.14
C ILE A 84 12.01 -2.67 2.27
N ASP A 85 12.04 -3.98 1.98
CA ASP A 85 11.88 -5.07 2.93
C ASP A 85 13.23 -5.44 3.56
N CYS A 86 13.44 -5.09 4.82
CA CYS A 86 14.69 -5.30 5.54
C CYS A 86 14.96 -6.75 5.94
N ARG A 87 14.04 -7.69 5.67
CA ARG A 87 14.31 -9.12 5.77
C ARG A 87 15.31 -9.59 4.71
N LYS A 88 15.46 -8.81 3.64
CA LYS A 88 16.53 -8.95 2.64
C LYS A 88 17.77 -8.16 3.08
N ALA A 89 18.93 -8.64 2.68
CA ALA A 89 20.17 -7.92 2.90
C ALA A 89 20.17 -6.58 2.14
N TYR A 90 20.57 -5.52 2.80
CA TYR A 90 20.74 -4.21 2.20
C TYR A 90 21.90 -3.45 2.85
N SER A 91 22.48 -2.54 2.11
CA SER A 91 23.41 -1.55 2.64
C SER A 91 23.16 -0.20 1.99
N HIS A 92 23.36 0.85 2.76
CA HIS A 92 23.36 2.20 2.23
C HIS A 92 24.59 2.96 2.73
N SER A 93 25.14 3.82 1.88
CA SER A 93 26.35 4.59 2.17
C SER A 93 26.27 5.96 1.58
N THR A 94 26.94 6.92 2.20
CA THR A 94 27.18 8.23 1.63
C THR A 94 28.64 8.37 1.24
N SER A 95 28.89 9.12 0.18
CA SER A 95 30.20 9.49 -0.32
C SER A 95 30.67 10.83 0.29
N ASP A 96 31.57 11.51 -0.40
CA ASP A 96 32.10 12.82 0.02
C ASP A 96 31.02 13.92 0.00
N ASN A 97 29.97 13.78 -0.83
CA ASN A 97 28.80 14.65 -0.80
C ASN A 97 27.80 14.17 0.27
N LEU A 98 28.14 14.43 1.50
CA LEU A 98 27.48 13.93 2.71
C LEU A 98 25.99 14.23 2.74
N TRP A 99 25.19 13.18 2.92
CA TRP A 99 23.74 13.30 2.92
C TRP A 99 23.13 13.63 4.29
N SER A 100 21.91 14.13 4.24
CA SER A 100 20.99 14.08 5.37
C SER A 100 19.76 13.26 5.01
N LEU A 101 19.27 12.50 5.98
CA LEU A 101 18.17 11.58 5.83
C LEU A 101 17.12 11.79 6.92
N GLN A 102 15.86 11.47 6.58
CA GLN A 102 14.83 11.10 7.54
C GLN A 102 14.36 9.67 7.24
N TRP A 103 14.07 8.88 8.28
CA TRP A 103 13.65 7.50 8.11
C TRP A 103 12.66 7.04 9.15
N CYS A 104 11.93 5.95 8.83
CA CYS A 104 11.26 5.12 9.81
C CYS A 104 11.43 3.63 9.48
N HIS A 105 11.58 2.83 10.53
CA HIS A 105 11.43 1.38 10.51
C HIS A 105 10.07 1.03 11.10
N PHE A 106 9.29 0.21 10.40
CA PHE A 106 7.96 -0.18 10.82
C PHE A 106 7.60 -1.58 10.35
N TYR A 107 6.59 -2.17 10.98
CA TYR A 107 6.13 -3.50 10.65
C TYR A 107 4.64 -3.68 10.94
N ALA A 108 4.04 -4.69 10.32
CA ALA A 108 2.76 -5.30 10.67
C ALA A 108 2.75 -6.75 10.14
N PRO A 109 1.98 -7.67 10.70
CA PRO A 109 1.85 -9.03 10.15
C PRO A 109 1.36 -9.07 8.70
N SER A 110 0.53 -8.11 8.29
CA SER A 110 0.01 -7.97 6.92
C SER A 110 0.97 -7.26 5.94
N LEU A 111 1.98 -6.56 6.45
CA LEU A 111 2.85 -5.71 5.63
C LEU A 111 3.62 -6.46 4.54
N PRO A 112 4.10 -7.71 4.76
CA PRO A 112 4.72 -8.49 3.68
C PRO A 112 3.81 -8.66 2.45
N ALA A 113 2.53 -8.95 2.66
CA ALA A 113 1.56 -9.10 1.57
C ALA A 113 1.27 -7.75 0.87
N VAL A 114 1.24 -6.65 1.63
CA VAL A 114 1.11 -5.30 1.08
C VAL A 114 2.32 -4.93 0.22
N TYR A 115 3.54 -5.27 0.68
CA TYR A 115 4.78 -5.00 -0.07
C TYR A 115 4.88 -5.82 -1.36
N GLU A 116 4.47 -7.09 -1.35
CA GLU A 116 4.36 -7.87 -2.59
C GLU A 116 3.38 -7.22 -3.56
N LYS A 117 2.25 -6.70 -3.07
CA LYS A 117 1.29 -5.96 -3.89
C LYS A 117 1.84 -4.64 -4.44
N TYR A 118 2.67 -3.95 -3.66
CA TYR A 118 3.43 -2.78 -4.10
C TYR A 118 4.33 -3.13 -5.29
N LYS A 119 5.13 -4.20 -5.20
CA LYS A 119 6.00 -4.67 -6.29
C LYS A 119 5.22 -5.11 -7.53
N GLU A 120 4.15 -5.88 -7.37
CA GLU A 120 3.27 -6.31 -8.47
C GLU A 120 2.69 -5.13 -9.26
N ARG A 121 2.50 -3.98 -8.63
CA ARG A 121 2.01 -2.75 -9.25
C ARG A 121 3.09 -1.88 -9.88
N GLY A 122 4.34 -2.35 -9.92
CA GLY A 122 5.47 -1.62 -10.48
C GLY A 122 6.23 -0.77 -9.47
N GLY A 123 5.97 -0.94 -8.17
CA GLY A 123 6.71 -0.28 -7.09
C GLY A 123 8.18 -0.63 -7.13
N ARG A 124 9.03 0.38 -7.05
CA ARG A 124 10.49 0.26 -7.06
C ARG A 124 11.07 0.53 -5.68
N PRO A 125 12.21 -0.07 -5.33
CA PRO A 125 12.90 0.22 -4.06
C PRO A 125 13.27 1.69 -3.90
N VAL A 126 13.54 2.39 -5.01
CA VAL A 126 13.90 3.80 -5.08
C VAL A 126 12.98 4.51 -6.06
N PHE A 127 12.46 5.66 -5.68
CA PHE A 127 11.64 6.53 -6.52
C PHE A 127 11.80 8.00 -6.12
N HIS A 128 11.47 8.90 -7.05
CA HIS A 128 11.51 10.35 -6.84
C HIS A 128 10.08 10.90 -6.88
N PRO A 129 9.48 11.31 -5.74
CA PRO A 129 8.15 11.88 -5.73
C PRO A 129 8.14 13.30 -6.29
N ASP A 130 7.04 13.73 -6.90
CA ASP A 130 6.86 15.09 -7.41
C ASP A 130 6.83 16.12 -6.26
N ASP A 131 6.34 15.73 -5.07
CA ASP A 131 6.33 16.54 -3.86
C ASP A 131 6.79 15.70 -2.66
N LEU A 132 7.87 16.12 -2.05
CA LEU A 132 8.47 15.47 -0.88
C LEU A 132 7.78 15.87 0.44
N THR A 133 7.04 16.97 0.45
CA THR A 133 6.45 17.56 1.66
C THR A 133 5.55 16.60 2.44
N PRO A 134 4.64 15.81 1.80
CA PRO A 134 3.80 14.85 2.53
C PRO A 134 4.61 13.79 3.28
N PHE A 135 5.71 13.32 2.68
CA PHE A 135 6.57 12.30 3.29
C PHE A 135 7.35 12.85 4.49
N THR A 136 7.97 14.02 4.33
CA THR A 136 8.75 14.67 5.41
C THR A 136 7.85 15.05 6.58
N SER A 137 6.64 15.54 6.31
CA SER A 137 5.65 15.86 7.34
C SER A 137 5.21 14.63 8.11
N LEU A 138 4.96 13.50 7.43
CA LEU A 138 4.59 12.24 8.08
C LEU A 138 5.70 11.68 8.97
N LEU A 139 6.96 11.71 8.50
CA LEU A 139 8.09 11.25 9.32
C LEU A 139 8.29 12.15 10.55
N THR A 140 8.07 13.47 10.41
CA THR A 140 8.09 14.40 11.54
C THR A 140 6.96 14.13 12.52
N ASP A 141 5.73 13.88 12.04
CA ASP A 141 4.59 13.49 12.88
C ASP A 141 4.86 12.20 13.63
N LEU A 142 5.41 11.17 12.96
CA LEU A 142 5.80 9.90 13.59
C LEU A 142 6.85 10.10 14.69
N TYR A 143 7.83 10.96 14.46
CA TYR A 143 8.84 11.31 15.45
C TYR A 143 8.20 11.97 16.69
N ASN A 144 7.33 12.95 16.48
CA ASN A 144 6.64 13.66 17.56
C ASN A 144 5.71 12.72 18.36
N LEU A 145 4.97 11.85 17.65
CA LEU A 145 4.11 10.85 18.30
C LEU A 145 4.93 9.83 19.11
N ALA A 146 6.04 9.33 18.56
CA ALA A 146 6.89 8.36 19.25
C ALA A 146 7.49 8.93 20.54
N SER A 147 7.78 10.23 20.60
CA SER A 147 8.28 10.93 21.79
C SER A 147 7.19 11.39 22.77
N SER A 148 5.92 11.30 22.36
CA SER A 148 4.80 11.79 23.18
C SER A 148 4.42 10.82 24.30
N SER A 149 3.69 11.34 25.30
CA SER A 149 3.04 10.55 26.35
C SER A 149 1.56 10.24 26.04
N ASP A 150 1.12 10.41 24.79
CA ASP A 150 -0.26 10.18 24.39
C ASP A 150 -0.64 8.70 24.62
N TYR A 151 -1.75 8.46 25.34
CA TYR A 151 -2.20 7.12 25.69
C TYR A 151 -2.73 6.32 24.50
N ILE A 152 -3.13 6.98 23.40
CA ILE A 152 -3.57 6.36 22.15
C ILE A 152 -2.50 6.44 21.05
N ARG A 153 -1.25 6.72 21.40
CA ARG A 153 -0.17 6.95 20.40
C ARG A 153 0.01 5.79 19.43
N ASP A 154 -0.13 4.52 19.86
CA ASP A 154 -0.05 3.36 18.96
C ASP A 154 -1.11 3.43 17.85
N MET A 155 -2.34 3.89 18.16
CA MET A 155 -3.39 4.08 17.17
C MET A 155 -3.09 5.23 16.22
N ARG A 156 -2.55 6.34 16.73
CA ARG A 156 -2.14 7.49 15.90
C ARG A 156 -0.94 7.15 15.01
N ILE A 157 0.02 6.39 15.54
CA ILE A 157 1.15 5.86 14.75
C ILE A 157 0.63 4.95 13.63
N ASN A 158 -0.32 4.05 13.93
CA ASN A 158 -0.95 3.19 12.91
C ASN A 158 -1.65 4.01 11.82
N GLU A 159 -2.36 5.08 12.16
CA GLU A 159 -2.99 6.00 11.19
C GLU A 159 -1.92 6.63 10.27
N LYS A 160 -0.86 7.20 10.85
CA LYS A 160 0.22 7.84 10.08
C LYS A 160 0.98 6.87 9.19
N LEU A 161 1.27 5.66 9.69
CA LEU A 161 1.90 4.60 8.88
C LEU A 161 0.96 4.12 7.76
N GLY A 162 -0.35 4.07 7.99
CA GLY A 162 -1.34 3.81 6.96
C GLY A 162 -1.34 4.88 5.86
N THR A 163 -1.27 6.14 6.24
CA THR A 163 -1.14 7.27 5.30
C THR A 163 0.17 7.18 4.51
N LEU A 164 1.30 6.85 5.18
CA LEU A 164 2.59 6.64 4.51
C LEU A 164 2.50 5.54 3.46
N LEU A 165 1.89 4.39 3.78
CA LEU A 165 1.69 3.31 2.82
C LEU A 165 0.81 3.73 1.63
N THR A 166 -0.21 4.55 1.86
CA THR A 166 -1.05 5.10 0.78
C THR A 166 -0.20 5.94 -0.17
N LEU A 167 0.57 6.89 0.35
CA LEU A 167 1.48 7.70 -0.46
C LEU A 167 2.50 6.86 -1.22
N LEU A 168 3.11 5.85 -0.58
CA LEU A 168 4.05 4.93 -1.22
C LEU A 168 3.38 4.17 -2.37
N MET A 169 2.13 3.73 -2.20
CA MET A 169 1.37 3.03 -3.24
C MET A 169 0.98 3.95 -4.39
N GLU A 170 0.66 5.21 -4.13
CA GLU A 170 0.33 6.22 -5.15
C GLU A 170 1.57 6.61 -5.96
N GLN A 171 2.67 6.93 -5.29
CA GLN A 171 3.90 7.40 -5.92
C GLN A 171 4.65 6.29 -6.68
N SER A 172 4.53 5.03 -6.25
CA SER A 172 5.15 3.90 -6.96
C SER A 172 4.53 3.62 -8.32
N TRP A 173 3.35 4.16 -8.57
CA TRP A 173 2.63 3.98 -9.81
C TRP A 173 3.00 5.11 -10.79
N HIS A 174 4.20 5.06 -11.35
CA HIS A 174 4.55 5.88 -12.53
C HIS A 174 4.35 5.06 -13.79
N PRO A 175 3.24 5.23 -14.49
CA PRO A 175 3.14 4.77 -15.86
C PRO A 175 4.01 5.66 -16.74
N GLU A 176 5.24 5.27 -16.97
CA GLU A 176 6.08 5.91 -17.96
C GLU A 176 5.45 5.75 -19.35
N SER A 177 4.72 6.74 -19.80
CA SER A 177 4.46 7.22 -21.14
C SER A 177 3.04 7.76 -21.34
N ALA A 178 2.87 8.70 -22.25
CA ALA A 178 1.58 9.23 -22.73
C ALA A 178 0.60 8.13 -23.20
N THR A 179 1.10 6.94 -23.59
CA THR A 179 0.34 5.76 -23.96
C THR A 179 -0.44 5.16 -22.77
N ILE A 180 0.06 5.32 -21.55
CA ILE A 180 -0.57 4.74 -20.35
C ILE A 180 -1.63 5.67 -19.77
N SER A 181 -1.50 6.99 -19.95
CA SER A 181 -2.57 7.93 -19.59
C SER A 181 -3.84 7.66 -20.41
N ARG A 182 -3.70 7.42 -21.72
CA ARG A 182 -4.80 7.01 -22.59
C ARG A 182 -5.39 5.66 -22.15
N LYS A 183 -4.55 4.68 -21.84
CA LYS A 183 -4.99 3.35 -21.35
C LYS A 183 -5.70 3.41 -20.00
N ARG A 184 -5.33 4.34 -19.10
CA ARG A 184 -6.05 4.58 -17.83
C ARG A 184 -7.44 5.16 -18.08
N MET A 185 -7.57 6.10 -19.00
CA MET A 185 -8.87 6.67 -19.38
C MET A 185 -9.78 5.59 -20.00
N GLU A 186 -9.24 4.75 -20.87
CA GLU A 186 -9.95 3.61 -21.44
C GLU A 186 -10.39 2.62 -20.35
N LEU A 187 -9.53 2.31 -19.40
CA LEU A 187 -9.84 1.39 -18.30
C LEU A 187 -10.83 1.98 -17.28
N ALA A 188 -10.78 3.29 -17.04
CA ALA A 188 -11.76 4.00 -16.22
C ALA A 188 -13.15 3.94 -16.87
N ALA A 189 -13.23 4.14 -18.19
CA ALA A 189 -14.48 4.02 -18.93
C ALA A 189 -15.03 2.57 -18.92
N VAL A 190 -14.14 1.56 -18.99
CA VAL A 190 -14.53 0.15 -18.79
C VAL A 190 -15.14 -0.05 -17.41
N LYS A 191 -14.49 0.48 -16.36
CA LYS A 191 -14.98 0.33 -14.99
C LYS A 191 -16.33 1.04 -14.79
N GLU A 192 -16.48 2.25 -15.31
CA GLU A 192 -17.73 3.03 -15.28
C GLU A 192 -18.86 2.23 -15.96
N HIS A 193 -18.61 1.70 -17.15
CA HIS A 193 -19.57 0.83 -17.83
C HIS A 193 -19.98 -0.39 -16.99
N LEU A 194 -19.04 -1.05 -16.32
CA LEU A 194 -19.34 -2.15 -15.41
C LEU A 194 -20.19 -1.68 -14.21
N ASP A 195 -19.93 -0.46 -13.72
CA ASP A 195 -20.67 0.13 -12.60
C ASP A 195 -22.12 0.50 -12.96
N GLU A 196 -22.38 0.87 -14.19
CA GLU A 196 -23.71 1.25 -14.70
C GLU A 196 -24.52 0.04 -15.15
N HIS A 197 -23.88 -0.97 -15.77
CA HIS A 197 -24.53 -2.11 -16.39
C HIS A 197 -24.35 -3.44 -15.63
N PHE A 198 -23.99 -3.41 -14.36
CA PHE A 198 -23.65 -4.63 -13.60
C PHE A 198 -24.80 -5.64 -13.50
N THR A 199 -26.05 -5.23 -13.68
CA THR A 199 -27.22 -6.12 -13.69
C THR A 199 -27.40 -6.89 -15.00
N GLU A 200 -26.72 -6.44 -16.08
CA GLU A 200 -26.80 -7.06 -17.39
C GLU A 200 -25.79 -8.20 -17.51
N LYS A 201 -26.03 -9.08 -18.52
CA LYS A 201 -25.05 -10.11 -18.87
C LYS A 201 -23.88 -9.45 -19.62
N ILE A 202 -22.75 -9.32 -18.96
CA ILE A 202 -21.53 -8.76 -19.56
C ILE A 202 -20.52 -9.88 -19.78
N MET A 203 -20.15 -10.10 -21.04
CA MET A 203 -19.09 -11.03 -21.45
C MET A 203 -17.78 -10.27 -21.64
N LEU A 204 -16.66 -10.86 -21.24
CA LEU A 204 -15.34 -10.21 -21.39
C LEU A 204 -14.99 -9.92 -22.86
N ASP A 205 -15.44 -10.78 -23.77
CA ASP A 205 -15.22 -10.60 -25.21
C ASP A 205 -15.99 -9.39 -25.75
N GLU A 206 -17.27 -9.24 -25.40
CA GLU A 206 -18.13 -8.10 -25.76
C GLU A 206 -17.61 -6.79 -25.18
N LEU A 207 -17.13 -6.83 -23.92
CA LEU A 207 -16.52 -5.69 -23.26
C LEU A 207 -15.23 -5.27 -23.97
N ALA A 208 -14.38 -6.23 -24.33
CA ALA A 208 -13.14 -5.99 -25.05
C ALA A 208 -13.40 -5.38 -26.45
N GLU A 209 -14.39 -5.88 -27.17
CA GLU A 209 -14.83 -5.36 -28.47
C GLU A 209 -15.38 -3.94 -28.35
N LYS A 210 -16.26 -3.69 -27.38
CA LYS A 210 -16.87 -2.37 -27.14
C LYS A 210 -15.84 -1.28 -26.90
N PHE A 211 -14.76 -1.59 -26.17
CA PHE A 211 -13.71 -0.64 -25.85
C PHE A 211 -12.48 -0.73 -26.76
N PHE A 212 -12.54 -1.53 -27.83
CA PHE A 212 -11.46 -1.74 -28.80
C PHE A 212 -10.14 -2.20 -28.13
N ILE A 213 -10.25 -3.04 -27.09
CA ILE A 213 -9.12 -3.54 -26.31
C ILE A 213 -9.02 -5.06 -26.51
N ASN A 214 -7.79 -5.58 -26.68
CA ASN A 214 -7.61 -7.03 -26.68
C ASN A 214 -8.04 -7.64 -25.32
N LYS A 215 -8.85 -8.72 -25.34
CA LYS A 215 -9.44 -9.32 -24.12
C LYS A 215 -8.42 -9.81 -23.10
N PHE A 216 -7.30 -10.38 -23.56
CA PHE A 216 -6.23 -10.86 -22.67
C PHE A 216 -5.53 -9.70 -22.02
N TYR A 217 -5.29 -8.64 -22.79
CA TYR A 217 -4.73 -7.40 -22.29
C TYR A 217 -5.68 -6.71 -21.31
N LEU A 218 -6.98 -6.59 -21.64
CA LEU A 218 -8.00 -6.04 -20.74
C LEU A 218 -8.04 -6.80 -19.41
N SER A 219 -8.10 -8.15 -19.45
CA SER A 219 -8.12 -8.99 -18.27
C SER A 219 -6.88 -8.76 -17.39
N LYS A 220 -5.70 -8.69 -18.00
CA LYS A 220 -4.42 -8.45 -17.31
C LYS A 220 -4.40 -7.07 -16.67
N ILE A 221 -4.61 -6.01 -17.44
CA ILE A 221 -4.48 -4.64 -16.97
C ILE A 221 -5.57 -4.25 -15.95
N PHE A 222 -6.80 -4.78 -16.12
CA PHE A 222 -7.86 -4.57 -15.13
C PHE A 222 -7.48 -5.16 -13.78
N LYS A 223 -6.94 -6.39 -13.78
CA LYS A 223 -6.47 -7.05 -12.54
C LYS A 223 -5.28 -6.30 -11.92
N GLU A 224 -4.33 -5.84 -12.73
CA GLU A 224 -3.18 -5.06 -12.25
C GLU A 224 -3.61 -3.72 -11.64
N THR A 225 -4.56 -3.03 -12.29
CA THR A 225 -5.02 -1.70 -11.84
C THR A 225 -5.96 -1.77 -10.63
N TYR A 226 -6.97 -2.64 -10.68
CA TYR A 226 -8.01 -2.69 -9.64
C TYR A 226 -7.83 -3.84 -8.63
N GLY A 227 -6.77 -4.65 -8.76
CA GLY A 227 -6.49 -5.76 -7.85
C GLY A 227 -7.43 -6.95 -7.96
N THR A 228 -8.37 -6.95 -8.91
CA THR A 228 -9.39 -7.98 -9.09
C THR A 228 -9.69 -8.22 -10.56
N THR A 229 -10.18 -9.40 -10.92
CA THR A 229 -10.63 -9.66 -12.30
C THR A 229 -11.96 -8.96 -12.59
N VAL A 230 -12.25 -8.68 -13.89
CA VAL A 230 -13.54 -8.10 -14.33
C VAL A 230 -14.72 -8.87 -13.77
N ASN A 231 -14.70 -10.21 -13.83
CA ASN A 231 -15.77 -11.05 -13.34
C ASN A 231 -15.95 -10.95 -11.81
N ASN A 232 -14.85 -10.99 -11.05
CA ASN A 232 -14.93 -10.84 -9.59
C ASN A 232 -15.39 -9.43 -9.20
N TYR A 233 -15.02 -8.42 -9.96
CA TYR A 233 -15.51 -7.06 -9.78
C TYR A 233 -17.04 -6.98 -9.95
N LEU A 234 -17.58 -7.54 -11.04
CA LEU A 234 -19.02 -7.63 -11.28
C LEU A 234 -19.75 -8.39 -10.16
N ILE A 235 -19.22 -9.55 -9.77
CA ILE A 235 -19.80 -10.34 -8.65
C ILE A 235 -19.84 -9.47 -7.39
N SER A 236 -18.75 -8.80 -7.03
CA SER A 236 -18.71 -7.95 -5.85
C SER A 236 -19.75 -6.82 -5.88
N LYS A 237 -19.89 -6.15 -7.03
CA LYS A 237 -20.93 -5.11 -7.23
C LYS A 237 -22.34 -5.66 -7.04
N ARG A 238 -22.66 -6.79 -7.65
CA ARG A 238 -23.95 -7.48 -7.56
C ARG A 238 -24.27 -7.87 -6.11
N ILE A 239 -23.29 -8.44 -5.41
CA ILE A 239 -23.45 -8.82 -3.99
C ILE A 239 -23.66 -7.57 -3.11
N THR A 240 -22.92 -6.49 -3.35
CA THR A 240 -23.13 -5.23 -2.62
C THR A 240 -24.55 -4.70 -2.82
N ARG A 241 -25.07 -4.73 -4.04
CA ARG A 241 -26.46 -4.34 -4.31
C ARG A 241 -27.47 -5.31 -3.67
N ALA A 242 -27.20 -6.61 -3.73
CA ALA A 242 -28.03 -7.62 -3.08
C ALA A 242 -28.13 -7.41 -1.56
N LYS A 243 -27.02 -7.04 -0.90
CA LYS A 243 -27.02 -6.70 0.54
C LYS A 243 -27.94 -5.53 0.86
N GLN A 244 -27.94 -4.49 0.01
CA GLN A 244 -28.87 -3.38 0.17
C GLN A 244 -30.33 -3.83 0.05
N LEU A 245 -30.65 -4.63 -0.98
CA LEU A 245 -32.02 -5.14 -1.18
C LEU A 245 -32.45 -6.09 -0.05
N LEU A 246 -31.56 -6.95 0.44
CA LEU A 246 -31.83 -7.83 1.58
C LEU A 246 -32.17 -7.06 2.86
N ARG A 247 -31.52 -5.93 3.09
CA ARG A 247 -31.69 -5.10 4.31
C ARG A 247 -32.88 -4.16 4.25
N PHE A 248 -33.18 -3.60 3.07
CA PHE A 248 -34.11 -2.50 2.95
C PHE A 248 -35.38 -2.82 2.19
N THR A 249 -35.58 -4.09 1.76
CA THR A 249 -36.79 -4.53 1.06
C THR A 249 -37.29 -5.87 1.55
N ASN A 250 -38.54 -6.18 1.24
CA ASN A 250 -39.16 -7.49 1.49
C ASN A 250 -39.08 -8.44 0.29
N MET A 251 -38.27 -8.13 -0.72
CA MET A 251 -38.07 -9.00 -1.88
C MET A 251 -37.57 -10.37 -1.46
N THR A 252 -38.06 -11.39 -2.11
CA THR A 252 -37.53 -12.75 -1.95
C THR A 252 -36.08 -12.87 -2.40
N VAL A 253 -35.39 -13.91 -1.97
CA VAL A 253 -34.01 -14.17 -2.38
C VAL A 253 -33.89 -14.33 -3.91
N ASP A 254 -34.88 -14.95 -4.52
CA ASP A 254 -34.91 -15.20 -5.97
C ASP A 254 -35.17 -13.89 -6.75
N GLU A 255 -36.06 -13.02 -6.29
CA GLU A 255 -36.29 -11.70 -6.86
C GLU A 255 -35.04 -10.82 -6.74
N ILE A 256 -34.32 -10.90 -5.63
CA ILE A 256 -33.06 -10.16 -5.45
C ILE A 256 -31.99 -10.69 -6.40
N GLY A 257 -31.87 -12.02 -6.55
CA GLY A 257 -30.95 -12.62 -7.51
C GLY A 257 -31.18 -12.08 -8.93
N ALA A 258 -32.44 -12.11 -9.37
CA ALA A 258 -32.83 -11.56 -10.68
C ALA A 258 -32.53 -10.04 -10.78
N ALA A 259 -32.89 -9.25 -9.76
CA ALA A 259 -32.69 -7.80 -9.74
C ALA A 259 -31.22 -7.38 -9.80
N VAL A 260 -30.30 -8.25 -9.41
CA VAL A 260 -28.85 -7.98 -9.48
C VAL A 260 -28.16 -8.67 -10.67
N GLY A 261 -28.91 -9.23 -11.61
CA GLY A 261 -28.40 -9.90 -12.80
C GLY A 261 -27.81 -11.29 -12.56
N MET A 262 -28.32 -11.99 -11.54
CA MET A 262 -28.00 -13.38 -11.21
C MET A 262 -29.30 -14.20 -11.17
N GLU A 263 -29.83 -14.55 -12.35
CA GLU A 263 -31.15 -15.19 -12.49
C GLU A 263 -31.21 -16.60 -11.86
N ASP A 264 -30.09 -17.34 -11.85
CA ASP A 264 -30.01 -18.64 -11.16
C ASP A 264 -29.86 -18.43 -9.66
N ALA A 265 -30.94 -18.71 -8.90
CA ALA A 265 -31.00 -18.55 -7.46
C ALA A 265 -29.96 -19.40 -6.70
N ASN A 266 -29.60 -20.58 -7.23
CA ASN A 266 -28.58 -21.44 -6.63
C ASN A 266 -27.17 -20.83 -6.87
N TYR A 267 -26.93 -20.34 -8.07
CA TYR A 267 -25.69 -19.63 -8.39
C TYR A 267 -25.56 -18.37 -7.54
N PHE A 268 -26.62 -17.56 -7.46
CA PHE A 268 -26.66 -16.36 -6.61
C PHE A 268 -26.33 -16.68 -5.15
N SER A 269 -27.05 -17.64 -4.55
CA SER A 269 -26.84 -18.01 -3.14
C SER A 269 -25.43 -18.53 -2.87
N ARG A 270 -24.87 -19.30 -3.80
CA ARG A 270 -23.48 -19.80 -3.72
C ARG A 270 -22.45 -18.66 -3.83
N MET A 271 -22.64 -17.71 -4.75
CA MET A 271 -21.73 -16.57 -4.91
C MET A 271 -21.84 -15.61 -3.73
N PHE A 272 -23.05 -15.36 -3.24
CA PHE A 272 -23.28 -14.55 -2.04
C PHE A 272 -22.53 -15.14 -0.84
N ARG A 273 -22.71 -16.46 -0.57
CA ARG A 273 -22.00 -17.14 0.52
C ARG A 273 -20.48 -17.13 0.33
N LYS A 274 -19.99 -17.24 -0.89
CA LYS A 274 -18.55 -17.17 -1.18
C LYS A 274 -17.95 -15.81 -0.84
N VAL A 275 -18.70 -14.73 -1.05
CA VAL A 275 -18.22 -13.34 -0.83
C VAL A 275 -18.45 -12.91 0.63
N GLU A 276 -19.63 -13.21 1.21
CA GLU A 276 -20.05 -12.69 2.53
C GLU A 276 -19.90 -13.70 3.68
N GLY A 277 -19.55 -14.95 3.37
CA GLY A 277 -19.40 -16.02 4.38
C GLY A 277 -20.73 -16.62 4.88
N SER A 278 -21.88 -16.00 4.63
CA SER A 278 -23.22 -16.45 5.01
C SER A 278 -24.17 -16.48 3.82
N SER A 279 -25.26 -17.26 3.92
CA SER A 279 -26.29 -17.27 2.87
C SER A 279 -27.11 -15.98 2.87
N PRO A 280 -27.77 -15.60 1.75
CA PRO A 280 -28.65 -14.43 1.70
C PRO A 280 -29.72 -14.41 2.80
N ARG A 281 -30.32 -15.59 3.11
CA ARG A 281 -31.32 -15.72 4.17
C ARG A 281 -30.73 -15.51 5.56
N GLU A 282 -29.54 -16.05 5.83
CA GLU A 282 -28.81 -15.83 7.09
C GLU A 282 -28.43 -14.37 7.24
N TYR A 283 -27.90 -13.77 6.17
CA TYR A 283 -27.54 -12.35 6.16
C TYR A 283 -28.74 -11.45 6.50
N ARG A 284 -29.93 -11.68 5.89
CA ARG A 284 -31.15 -10.92 6.20
C ARG A 284 -31.58 -11.01 7.65
N LYS A 285 -31.38 -12.18 8.30
CA LYS A 285 -31.74 -12.37 9.71
C LYS A 285 -30.82 -11.66 10.69
N GLN A 286 -29.61 -11.31 10.26
CA GLN A 286 -28.62 -10.61 11.09
C GLN A 286 -28.88 -9.10 11.18
N TRP A 287 -29.66 -8.57 10.26
CA TRP A 287 -29.99 -7.15 10.14
C TRP A 287 -31.50 -6.85 10.28
#